data_0806a9968add8a5ff0f8f1eceb862e9c
#
_entry.id   0806a9968add8a5ff0f8f1eceb862e9c
#
_cell.length_a   1.000
_cell.length_b   1.000
_cell.length_c   1.000
_cell.angle_alpha   90.00
_cell.angle_beta   90.00
_cell.angle_gamma   90.00
#
_symmetry.space_group_name_H-M   'P 1'
#
loop_
_entity.id
_entity.type
_entity.pdbx_description
1 polymer ?
#
loop_
_entity_poly.entity_id
_entity_poly.type
_entity_poly.pdbx_seq_one_letter_code
_entity_poly.pdbx_strand_id
1 'polypeptide(L)'
;MRRYPPTSLLLTDRLGNVDIRLDDPTAPYVADLLEHHLRELQSVMSEYAFALDASGLSAPGVSFWTAWTVEPDDQQLAGFVALKELDSTHGEVKSMRAAPAARGTGVGRALLTHVVDEARRRGYQRVSLETGTAELHVPAISLYRSAGFVSCPPFADYRASPHNQFMTLPL
;
A
#
# COMPACT_ATOMS: atom_id res chain seq x y z
N MET A 1 -23.16 -16.14 -3.44
CA MET A 1 -23.03 -15.23 -4.59
C MET A 1 -23.19 -13.81 -4.07
N ARG A 2 -22.10 -13.11 -3.74
CA ARG A 2 -22.14 -11.74 -3.18
C ARG A 2 -22.04 -10.77 -4.37
N ARG A 3 -23.12 -10.08 -4.68
CA ARG A 3 -23.13 -8.99 -5.66
C ARG A 3 -22.51 -7.75 -5.01
N TYR A 4 -21.45 -7.25 -5.61
CA TYR A 4 -20.82 -5.98 -5.24
C TYR A 4 -21.65 -4.80 -5.79
N PRO A 5 -21.69 -3.64 -5.10
CA PRO A 5 -22.48 -2.49 -5.55
C PRO A 5 -21.95 -1.97 -6.89
N PRO A 6 -22.86 -1.39 -7.72
CA PRO A 6 -22.47 -0.85 -9.01
C PRO A 6 -21.58 0.38 -8.84
N THR A 7 -20.62 0.46 -9.68
CA THR A 7 -19.62 1.49 -9.94
C THR A 7 -20.12 2.90 -9.62
N SER A 8 -19.72 3.42 -8.48
CA SER A 8 -19.62 4.88 -8.28
C SER A 8 -18.56 5.40 -9.26
N LEU A 9 -18.77 6.57 -9.85
CA LEU A 9 -17.85 7.30 -10.74
C LEU A 9 -16.59 7.76 -10.00
N LEU A 10 -15.89 6.84 -9.35
CA LEU A 10 -14.59 7.05 -8.72
C LEU A 10 -13.53 6.79 -9.79
N LEU A 11 -12.57 7.68 -9.88
CA LEU A 11 -11.39 7.57 -10.74
C LEU A 11 -10.79 6.15 -10.58
N THR A 12 -11.02 5.32 -11.59
CA THR A 12 -10.45 3.97 -11.66
C THR A 12 -9.27 4.03 -12.61
N ASP A 13 -8.08 3.78 -12.10
CA ASP A 13 -6.89 3.66 -12.92
C ASP A 13 -6.67 2.19 -13.27
N ARG A 14 -6.69 1.88 -14.55
CA ARG A 14 -6.31 0.57 -15.04
C ARG A 14 -4.82 0.49 -15.25
N LEU A 15 -4.13 -0.24 -14.38
CA LEU A 15 -2.68 -0.47 -14.46
C LEU A 15 -2.41 -1.97 -14.69
N GLY A 16 -2.01 -2.31 -15.91
CA GLY A 16 -1.76 -3.70 -16.29
C GLY A 16 -3.06 -4.52 -16.26
N ASN A 17 -3.09 -5.53 -15.40
CA ASN A 17 -4.18 -6.49 -15.25
C ASN A 17 -5.08 -6.24 -14.02
N VAL A 18 -5.02 -5.05 -13.44
CA VAL A 18 -5.85 -4.67 -12.28
C VAL A 18 -6.49 -3.30 -12.47
N ASP A 19 -7.68 -3.15 -11.90
CA ASP A 19 -8.36 -1.88 -11.70
C ASP A 19 -8.07 -1.39 -10.29
N ILE A 20 -7.54 -0.18 -10.15
CA ILE A 20 -7.24 0.44 -8.85
C ILE A 20 -8.30 1.49 -8.56
N ARG A 21 -8.88 1.43 -7.35
CA ARG A 21 -10.00 2.29 -6.93
C ARG A 21 -9.72 2.91 -5.58
N LEU A 22 -10.05 4.19 -5.43
CA LEU A 22 -10.14 4.81 -4.10
C LEU A 22 -11.24 4.09 -3.33
N ASP A 23 -10.98 3.70 -2.09
CA ASP A 23 -11.86 2.80 -1.37
C ASP A 23 -11.88 3.08 0.13
N ASP A 24 -12.77 2.38 0.84
CA ASP A 24 -12.92 2.48 2.28
C ASP A 24 -12.21 1.30 2.96
N PRO A 25 -11.17 1.55 3.79
CA PRO A 25 -10.47 0.46 4.50
C PRO A 25 -11.35 -0.30 5.50
N THR A 26 -12.53 0.24 5.85
CA THR A 26 -13.50 -0.43 6.73
C THR A 26 -14.47 -1.33 5.97
N ALA A 27 -14.40 -1.36 4.65
CA ALA A 27 -15.29 -2.19 3.84
C ALA A 27 -15.12 -3.68 4.17
N PRO A 28 -16.22 -4.45 4.32
CA PRO A 28 -16.16 -5.85 4.75
C PRO A 28 -15.27 -6.75 3.86
N TYR A 29 -15.19 -6.46 2.56
CA TYR A 29 -14.34 -7.22 1.63
C TYR A 29 -12.84 -6.93 1.78
N VAL A 30 -12.48 -5.83 2.45
CA VAL A 30 -11.08 -5.49 2.77
C VAL A 30 -10.65 -6.17 4.07
N ALA A 31 -11.59 -6.39 5.01
CA ALA A 31 -11.32 -6.81 6.37
C ALA A 31 -10.43 -8.07 6.46
N ASP A 32 -10.75 -9.12 5.71
CA ASP A 32 -10.01 -10.39 5.76
C ASP A 32 -8.56 -10.22 5.29
N LEU A 33 -8.35 -9.45 4.21
CA LEU A 33 -7.01 -9.21 3.67
C LEU A 33 -6.19 -8.30 4.59
N LEU A 34 -6.81 -7.28 5.18
CA LEU A 34 -6.18 -6.37 6.12
C LEU A 34 -5.78 -7.11 7.42
N GLU A 35 -6.69 -7.92 7.97
CA GLU A 35 -6.40 -8.75 9.15
C GLU A 35 -5.27 -9.74 8.89
N HIS A 36 -5.27 -10.39 7.72
CA HIS A 36 -4.16 -11.26 7.32
C HIS A 36 -2.84 -10.49 7.25
N HIS A 37 -2.83 -9.30 6.67
CA HIS A 37 -1.66 -8.42 6.59
C HIS A 37 -1.13 -8.07 7.99
N LEU A 38 -2.00 -7.62 8.89
CA LEU A 38 -1.63 -7.25 10.26
C LEU A 38 -1.07 -8.44 11.05
N ARG A 39 -1.72 -9.61 10.96
CA ARG A 39 -1.24 -10.85 11.62
C ARG A 39 0.14 -11.26 11.12
N GLU A 40 0.38 -11.20 9.82
CA GLU A 40 1.69 -11.58 9.24
C GLU A 40 2.79 -10.61 9.72
N LEU A 41 2.54 -9.31 9.75
CA LEU A 41 3.48 -8.33 10.28
C LEU A 41 3.76 -8.53 11.77
N GLN A 42 2.73 -8.74 12.59
CA GLN A 42 2.87 -8.99 14.02
C GLN A 42 3.67 -10.26 14.31
N SER A 43 3.55 -11.30 13.49
CA SER A 43 4.29 -12.56 13.66
C SER A 43 5.80 -12.41 13.51
N VAL A 44 6.26 -11.40 12.75
CA VAL A 44 7.69 -11.19 12.43
C VAL A 44 8.28 -9.98 13.13
N MET A 45 7.48 -8.96 13.45
CA MET A 45 7.96 -7.67 13.96
C MET A 45 7.43 -7.36 15.36
N SER A 46 6.49 -8.14 15.90
CA SER A 46 5.89 -7.94 17.23
C SER A 46 5.47 -6.48 17.46
N GLU A 47 6.00 -5.84 18.51
CA GLU A 47 5.77 -4.43 18.87
C GLU A 47 6.38 -3.40 17.91
N TYR A 48 7.20 -3.82 16.92
CA TYR A 48 7.78 -2.92 15.90
C TYR A 48 6.97 -2.86 14.61
N ALA A 49 5.78 -3.48 14.55
CA ALA A 49 4.90 -3.39 13.41
C ALA A 49 4.14 -2.06 13.42
N PHE A 50 4.52 -1.13 12.56
CA PHE A 50 3.90 0.19 12.42
C PHE A 50 2.77 0.22 11.36
N ALA A 51 2.21 -0.94 11.03
CA ALA A 51 1.07 -1.00 10.12
C ALA A 51 -0.17 -0.40 10.75
N LEU A 52 -0.90 0.38 9.96
CA LEU A 52 -2.17 0.96 10.38
C LEU A 52 -3.28 -0.10 10.29
N ASP A 53 -4.13 -0.16 11.29
CA ASP A 53 -5.41 -0.85 11.23
C ASP A 53 -6.44 -0.04 10.41
N ALA A 54 -7.65 -0.55 10.25
CA ALA A 54 -8.69 0.12 9.49
C ALA A 54 -8.99 1.54 10.00
N SER A 55 -8.91 1.78 11.31
CA SER A 55 -9.10 3.11 11.91
C SER A 55 -7.98 4.06 11.51
N GLY A 56 -6.72 3.64 11.60
CA GLY A 56 -5.58 4.44 11.18
C GLY A 56 -5.57 4.72 9.68
N LEU A 57 -6.03 3.76 8.85
CA LEU A 57 -6.17 3.93 7.41
C LEU A 57 -7.31 4.87 7.01
N SER A 58 -8.30 5.07 7.89
CA SER A 58 -9.41 6.02 7.71
C SER A 58 -9.10 7.42 8.27
N ALA A 59 -7.90 7.63 8.83
CA ALA A 59 -7.54 8.91 9.45
C ALA A 59 -7.45 10.04 8.39
N PRO A 60 -7.69 11.30 8.78
CA PRO A 60 -7.47 12.45 7.91
C PRO A 60 -6.03 12.45 7.33
N GLY A 61 -5.91 12.81 6.04
CA GLY A 61 -4.62 12.81 5.34
C GLY A 61 -4.17 11.43 4.84
N VAL A 62 -4.95 10.37 5.06
CA VAL A 62 -4.71 9.05 4.49
C VAL A 62 -5.69 8.78 3.35
N SER A 63 -5.17 8.41 2.19
CA SER A 63 -5.95 7.90 1.07
C SER A 63 -5.67 6.41 0.91
N PHE A 64 -6.71 5.62 0.70
CA PHE A 64 -6.63 4.18 0.61
C PHE A 64 -7.21 3.69 -0.72
N TRP A 65 -6.49 2.80 -1.39
CA TRP A 65 -6.92 2.20 -2.66
C TRP A 65 -6.90 0.70 -2.59
N THR A 66 -7.84 0.10 -3.30
CA THR A 66 -7.90 -1.34 -3.56
C THR A 66 -7.59 -1.62 -5.02
N ALA A 67 -6.91 -2.74 -5.28
CA ALA A 67 -6.70 -3.29 -6.61
C ALA A 67 -7.60 -4.50 -6.82
N TRP A 68 -8.26 -4.57 -7.96
CA TRP A 68 -9.19 -5.64 -8.34
C TRP A 68 -8.76 -6.30 -9.64
N THR A 69 -8.97 -7.60 -9.76
CA THR A 69 -8.75 -8.28 -11.04
C THR A 69 -9.71 -7.74 -12.11
N VAL A 70 -9.27 -7.73 -13.37
CA VAL A 70 -10.09 -7.20 -14.48
C VAL A 70 -11.05 -8.21 -15.09
N GLU A 71 -11.17 -9.42 -14.52
CA GLU A 71 -12.10 -10.44 -15.00
C GLU A 71 -13.54 -9.95 -14.86
N PRO A 72 -14.31 -9.85 -15.99
CA PRO A 72 -15.61 -9.17 -15.99
C PRO A 72 -16.64 -9.80 -15.07
N ASP A 73 -16.60 -11.12 -14.93
CA ASP A 73 -17.62 -11.90 -14.21
C ASP A 73 -17.17 -12.37 -12.82
N ASP A 74 -15.88 -12.19 -12.46
CA ASP A 74 -15.29 -12.65 -11.20
C ASP A 74 -14.20 -11.70 -10.70
N GLN A 75 -14.58 -10.45 -10.39
CA GLN A 75 -13.66 -9.48 -9.81
C GLN A 75 -13.29 -9.89 -8.39
N GLN A 76 -12.00 -10.09 -8.16
CA GLN A 76 -11.44 -10.42 -6.86
C GLN A 76 -10.53 -9.30 -6.35
N LEU A 77 -10.55 -9.06 -5.04
CA LEU A 77 -9.62 -8.14 -4.38
C LEU A 77 -8.21 -8.70 -4.51
N ALA A 78 -7.38 -8.01 -5.28
CA ALA A 78 -6.00 -8.41 -5.58
C ALA A 78 -4.96 -7.74 -4.66
N GLY A 79 -5.33 -6.66 -3.96
CA GLY A 79 -4.44 -5.98 -3.04
C GLY A 79 -4.95 -4.61 -2.62
N PHE A 80 -4.15 -3.93 -1.80
CA PHE A 80 -4.41 -2.57 -1.39
C PHE A 80 -3.11 -1.79 -1.12
N VAL A 81 -3.22 -0.47 -1.07
CA VAL A 81 -2.15 0.47 -0.68
C VAL A 81 -2.76 1.73 -0.08
N ALA A 82 -2.03 2.38 0.81
CA ALA A 82 -2.38 3.70 1.31
C ALA A 82 -1.26 4.71 1.07
N LEU A 83 -1.63 5.99 0.94
CA LEU A 83 -0.75 7.14 0.93
C LEU A 83 -1.15 8.07 2.06
N LYS A 84 -0.24 8.29 3.00
CA LYS A 84 -0.41 9.24 4.10
C LYS A 84 0.32 10.54 3.75
N GLU A 85 -0.37 11.66 3.85
CA GLU A 85 0.25 12.97 3.79
C GLU A 85 1.02 13.24 5.08
N LEU A 86 2.32 13.48 4.97
CA LEU A 86 3.17 13.89 6.10
C LEU A 86 3.24 15.41 6.21
N ASP A 87 3.38 16.06 5.06
CA ASP A 87 3.29 17.50 4.86
C ASP A 87 2.93 17.81 3.40
N SER A 88 2.85 19.08 3.03
CA SER A 88 2.45 19.53 1.68
C SER A 88 3.39 19.08 0.55
N THR A 89 4.56 18.53 0.86
CA THR A 89 5.60 18.13 -0.10
C THR A 89 6.04 16.67 0.06
N HIS A 90 5.55 15.98 1.08
CA HIS A 90 6.05 14.66 1.48
C HIS A 90 4.90 13.69 1.78
N GLY A 91 4.84 12.60 1.05
CA GLY A 91 3.92 11.49 1.28
C GLY A 91 4.62 10.24 1.82
N GLU A 92 3.87 9.39 2.50
CA GLU A 92 4.33 8.09 2.98
C GLU A 92 3.47 6.97 2.40
N VAL A 93 4.10 5.98 1.76
CA VAL A 93 3.43 4.73 1.36
C VAL A 93 3.21 3.89 2.61
N LYS A 94 1.95 3.57 2.88
CA LYS A 94 1.53 2.74 4.02
C LYS A 94 0.81 1.48 3.56
N SER A 95 0.95 0.42 4.33
CA SER A 95 0.09 -0.78 4.24
C SER A 95 -0.07 -1.35 2.83
N MET A 96 1.00 -1.37 2.02
CA MET A 96 0.94 -1.97 0.67
C MET A 96 0.95 -3.49 0.76
N ARG A 97 -0.04 -4.12 0.14
CA ARG A 97 -0.21 -5.58 0.17
C ARG A 97 -0.82 -6.11 -1.13
N ALA A 98 -0.22 -7.13 -1.71
CA ALA A 98 -0.89 -7.99 -2.69
C ALA A 98 -1.57 -9.17 -1.97
N ALA A 99 -2.77 -9.54 -2.40
CA ALA A 99 -3.43 -10.73 -1.92
C ALA A 99 -2.57 -11.98 -2.21
N PRO A 100 -2.59 -13.02 -1.35
CA PRO A 100 -1.75 -14.21 -1.56
C PRO A 100 -1.90 -14.83 -2.95
N ALA A 101 -3.12 -14.93 -3.47
CA ALA A 101 -3.40 -15.47 -4.80
C ALA A 101 -2.91 -14.57 -5.96
N ALA A 102 -2.66 -13.28 -5.70
CA ALA A 102 -2.21 -12.31 -6.68
C ALA A 102 -0.70 -12.01 -6.59
N ARG A 103 0.04 -12.69 -5.73
CA ARG A 103 1.50 -12.52 -5.61
C ARG A 103 2.19 -12.96 -6.92
N GLY A 104 3.19 -12.21 -7.33
CA GLY A 104 3.95 -12.50 -8.56
C GLY A 104 3.25 -12.11 -9.87
N THR A 105 2.01 -11.59 -9.83
CA THR A 105 1.24 -11.21 -11.02
C THR A 105 1.40 -9.73 -11.42
N GLY A 106 2.23 -8.95 -10.70
CA GLY A 106 2.46 -7.53 -10.99
C GLY A 106 1.59 -6.57 -10.17
N VAL A 107 0.68 -7.06 -9.32
CA VAL A 107 -0.22 -6.23 -8.50
C VAL A 107 0.55 -5.26 -7.60
N GLY A 108 1.60 -5.72 -6.92
CA GLY A 108 2.43 -4.84 -6.08
C GLY A 108 3.08 -3.71 -6.86
N ARG A 109 3.54 -3.98 -8.09
CA ARG A 109 4.09 -2.94 -8.99
C ARG A 109 3.01 -1.94 -9.42
N ALA A 110 1.83 -2.42 -9.78
CA ALA A 110 0.71 -1.56 -10.16
C ALA A 110 0.29 -0.63 -9.02
N LEU A 111 0.15 -1.16 -7.80
CA LEU A 111 -0.16 -0.38 -6.60
C LEU A 111 0.92 0.67 -6.28
N LEU A 112 2.20 0.28 -6.37
CA LEU A 112 3.31 1.22 -6.13
C LEU A 112 3.36 2.32 -7.19
N THR A 113 3.17 1.98 -8.46
CA THR A 113 3.12 2.95 -9.57
C THR A 113 1.98 3.94 -9.33
N HIS A 114 0.78 3.43 -9.03
CA HIS A 114 -0.39 4.26 -8.76
C HIS A 114 -0.13 5.28 -7.63
N VAL A 115 0.39 4.83 -6.49
CA VAL A 115 0.60 5.72 -5.34
C VAL A 115 1.71 6.75 -5.59
N VAL A 116 2.74 6.40 -6.37
CA VAL A 116 3.80 7.33 -6.78
C VAL A 116 3.25 8.38 -7.75
N ASP A 117 2.45 7.98 -8.72
CA ASP A 117 1.81 8.91 -9.68
C ASP A 117 0.80 9.82 -8.98
N GLU A 118 0.05 9.30 -8.01
CA GLU A 118 -0.83 10.10 -7.15
C GLU A 118 -0.04 11.14 -6.34
N ALA A 119 1.10 10.77 -5.77
CA ALA A 119 1.96 11.69 -5.03
C ALA A 119 2.49 12.82 -5.95
N ARG A 120 2.89 12.49 -7.19
CA ARG A 120 3.28 13.49 -8.20
C ARG A 120 2.12 14.43 -8.53
N ARG A 121 0.92 13.87 -8.72
CA ARG A 121 -0.29 14.65 -9.02
C ARG A 121 -0.67 15.61 -7.89
N ARG A 122 -0.38 15.25 -6.63
CA ARG A 122 -0.53 16.13 -5.45
C ARG A 122 0.56 17.18 -5.32
N GLY A 123 1.61 17.13 -6.15
CA GLY A 123 2.74 18.05 -6.09
C GLY A 123 3.75 17.71 -4.98
N TYR A 124 3.76 16.49 -4.48
CA TYR A 124 4.78 16.07 -3.52
C TYR A 124 6.15 16.03 -4.20
N GLN A 125 7.18 16.37 -3.46
CA GLN A 125 8.57 16.36 -3.92
C GLN A 125 9.25 15.02 -3.66
N ARG A 126 8.69 14.22 -2.74
CA ARG A 126 9.18 12.89 -2.39
C ARG A 126 8.10 12.02 -1.77
N VAL A 127 8.31 10.73 -1.89
CA VAL A 127 7.55 9.71 -1.18
C VAL A 127 8.53 8.85 -0.40
N SER A 128 8.20 8.55 0.84
CA SER A 128 9.01 7.67 1.70
C SER A 128 8.19 6.48 2.19
N LEU A 129 8.86 5.48 2.68
CA LEU A 129 8.24 4.30 3.31
C LEU A 129 9.13 3.76 4.42
N GLU A 130 8.49 3.12 5.38
CA GLU A 130 9.13 2.25 6.36
C GLU A 130 8.77 0.80 6.04
N THR A 131 9.72 -0.11 6.16
CA THR A 131 9.52 -1.54 5.95
C THR A 131 10.42 -2.35 6.87
N GLY A 132 10.07 -3.61 7.08
CA GLY A 132 10.87 -4.51 7.91
C GLY A 132 12.17 -4.96 7.24
N THR A 133 13.06 -5.54 8.06
CA THR A 133 14.34 -6.14 7.61
C THR A 133 14.27 -7.66 7.47
N ALA A 134 13.19 -8.31 7.94
CA ALA A 134 13.02 -9.75 7.88
C ALA A 134 12.91 -10.27 6.43
N GLU A 135 13.22 -11.54 6.22
CA GLU A 135 13.20 -12.22 4.91
C GLU A 135 11.86 -12.06 4.18
N LEU A 136 10.76 -12.05 4.90
CA LEU A 136 9.42 -11.77 4.37
C LEU A 136 9.33 -10.48 3.55
N HIS A 137 10.13 -9.46 3.89
CA HIS A 137 10.08 -8.14 3.23
C HIS A 137 10.99 -8.04 1.99
N VAL A 138 11.84 -9.04 1.73
CA VAL A 138 12.78 -9.03 0.58
C VAL A 138 12.09 -8.77 -0.75
N PRO A 139 10.95 -9.38 -1.10
CA PRO A 139 10.25 -9.10 -2.35
C PRO A 139 9.78 -7.65 -2.45
N ALA A 140 9.25 -7.07 -1.36
CA ALA A 140 8.82 -5.68 -1.31
C ALA A 140 10.01 -4.72 -1.44
N ILE A 141 11.10 -4.97 -0.74
CA ILE A 141 12.34 -4.17 -0.83
C ILE A 141 12.89 -4.18 -2.26
N SER A 142 12.91 -5.34 -2.91
CA SER A 142 13.34 -5.47 -4.31
C SER A 142 12.44 -4.67 -5.25
N LEU A 143 11.13 -4.68 -5.02
CA LEU A 143 10.17 -3.88 -5.78
C LEU A 143 10.43 -2.38 -5.58
N TYR A 144 10.60 -1.91 -4.35
CA TYR A 144 10.89 -0.50 -4.05
C TYR A 144 12.18 -0.04 -4.74
N ARG A 145 13.27 -0.82 -4.63
CA ARG A 145 14.53 -0.53 -5.30
C ARG A 145 14.37 -0.46 -6.83
N SER A 146 13.63 -1.38 -7.41
CA SER A 146 13.35 -1.38 -8.87
C SER A 146 12.53 -0.18 -9.33
N ALA A 147 11.78 0.45 -8.43
CA ALA A 147 11.02 1.68 -8.67
C ALA A 147 11.84 2.95 -8.39
N GLY A 148 13.11 2.83 -7.99
CA GLY A 148 14.01 3.95 -7.76
C GLY A 148 14.09 4.43 -6.30
N PHE A 149 13.43 3.76 -5.37
CA PHE A 149 13.59 4.09 -3.95
C PHE A 149 15.01 3.77 -3.48
N VAL A 150 15.57 4.66 -2.70
CA VAL A 150 16.89 4.55 -2.07
C VAL A 150 16.77 4.59 -0.55
N SER A 151 17.74 4.01 0.15
CA SER A 151 17.76 4.05 1.62
C SER A 151 17.87 5.49 2.12
N CYS A 152 17.18 5.80 3.21
CA CYS A 152 17.22 7.10 3.85
C CYS A 152 17.22 6.95 5.39
N PRO A 153 17.54 8.02 6.13
CA PRO A 153 17.34 8.05 7.59
C PRO A 153 15.85 7.95 7.97
N PRO A 154 15.55 7.63 9.25
CA PRO A 154 14.18 7.73 9.78
C PRO A 154 13.55 9.09 9.47
N PHE A 155 12.25 9.10 9.20
CA PHE A 155 11.46 10.30 8.93
C PHE A 155 10.23 10.32 9.83
N ALA A 156 9.51 11.45 9.88
CA ALA A 156 8.38 11.66 10.79
C ALA A 156 8.75 11.26 12.23
N ASP A 157 7.89 10.49 12.90
CA ASP A 157 8.10 10.06 14.29
C ASP A 157 8.79 8.70 14.42
N TYR A 158 9.28 8.14 13.31
CA TYR A 158 9.96 6.84 13.32
C TYR A 158 11.33 6.89 14.01
N ARG A 159 11.67 5.78 14.62
CA ARG A 159 13.02 5.55 15.19
C ARG A 159 13.65 4.34 14.49
N ALA A 160 14.94 4.42 14.23
CA ALA A 160 15.70 3.30 13.71
C ALA A 160 15.78 2.16 14.74
N SER A 161 15.62 0.94 14.25
CA SER A 161 15.79 -0.30 15.00
C SER A 161 16.41 -1.37 14.09
N PRO A 162 16.89 -2.50 14.63
CA PRO A 162 17.34 -3.62 13.80
C PRO A 162 16.24 -4.25 12.95
N HIS A 163 14.97 -3.97 13.26
CA HIS A 163 13.81 -4.61 12.64
C HIS A 163 13.15 -3.78 11.54
N ASN A 164 13.58 -2.52 11.34
CA ASN A 164 13.03 -1.64 10.31
C ASN A 164 14.11 -0.97 9.47
N GLN A 165 13.70 -0.51 8.30
CA GLN A 165 14.50 0.29 7.39
C GLN A 165 13.61 1.29 6.67
N PHE A 166 14.22 2.35 6.17
CA PHE A 166 13.55 3.49 5.57
C PHE A 166 14.05 3.69 4.16
N MET A 167 13.13 3.99 3.26
CA MET A 167 13.46 4.28 1.86
C MET A 167 12.69 5.51 1.40
N THR A 168 13.26 6.24 0.45
CA THR A 168 12.66 7.44 -0.15
C THR A 168 12.85 7.45 -1.66
N LEU A 169 11.90 8.07 -2.35
CA LEU A 169 11.93 8.32 -3.79
C LEU A 169 11.69 9.82 -4.01
N PRO A 170 12.68 10.60 -4.50
CA PRO A 170 12.44 11.93 -5.05
C PRO A 170 11.52 11.85 -6.27
N LEU A 171 10.57 12.78 -6.42
CA LEU A 171 9.56 12.77 -7.47
C LEU A 171 9.83 13.78 -8.59
#